data_930d361924a20901292868d87bf522ef
#
_entry.id   930d361924a20901292868d87bf522ef
#
_cell.length_a   1.000
_cell.length_b   1.000
_cell.length_c   1.000
_cell.angle_alpha   90.00
_cell.angle_beta   90.00
_cell.angle_gamma   90.00
#
_symmetry.space_group_name_H-M   'P 1'
#
loop_
_entity.id
_entity.type
_entity.pdbx_description
1 polymer ?
#
loop_
_entity_poly.entity_id
_entity_poly.type
_entity_poly.pdbx_seq_one_letter_code
_entity_poly.pdbx_strand_id
1 'polypeptide(L)'
;MTEIPLAPGGHGAEFLTFSVTCGKENCIMSKYDEKIRNSFEEIRRCYQALCPESDIIRKLGISRRTFDRYRNEFPEFKALIDECREEAAALATEQVENALLKRATGYISEGEEPKHVPPDVRAAIFYLKNRRPEQWRDRREVAVPELPPIRLTVEESEL
;
A
#
# COMPACT_ATOMS: atom_id res chain seq x y z
N MET A 1 25.11 -73.88 10.64
CA MET A 1 24.35 -74.61 9.60
C MET A 1 22.94 -74.08 9.67
N THR A 2 22.61 -73.20 8.82
CA THR A 2 21.25 -73.00 8.31
C THR A 2 21.34 -72.00 7.14
N GLU A 3 21.13 -72.54 5.96
CA GLU A 3 21.15 -71.85 4.69
C GLU A 3 19.93 -70.95 4.56
N ILE A 4 20.16 -69.76 3.98
CA ILE A 4 19.09 -68.84 3.57
C ILE A 4 18.99 -68.91 2.04
N PRO A 5 17.81 -69.18 1.49
CA PRO A 5 17.66 -69.29 0.04
C PRO A 5 17.59 -67.95 -0.62
N LEU A 6 18.26 -67.88 -1.74
CA LEU A 6 18.24 -66.84 -2.76
C LEU A 6 16.87 -66.79 -3.44
N ALA A 7 16.22 -65.63 -3.48
CA ALA A 7 15.06 -65.38 -4.32
C ALA A 7 15.45 -64.66 -5.61
N PRO A 8 14.98 -65.09 -6.76
CA PRO A 8 15.23 -64.43 -8.04
C PRO A 8 14.08 -63.46 -8.38
N GLY A 9 14.35 -62.47 -9.16
CA GLY A 9 13.29 -61.78 -9.88
C GLY A 9 13.50 -60.29 -10.04
N GLY A 10 14.11 -59.97 -11.13
CA GLY A 10 14.24 -58.62 -11.61
C GLY A 10 12.91 -58.00 -11.97
N HIS A 11 12.85 -56.72 -11.86
CA HIS A 11 12.03 -55.88 -12.73
C HIS A 11 12.79 -54.57 -12.89
N GLY A 12 13.07 -54.27 -14.15
CA GLY A 12 13.74 -53.03 -14.54
C GLY A 12 13.02 -51.80 -14.01
N ALA A 13 13.76 -51.01 -13.29
CA ALA A 13 13.36 -49.65 -13.07
C ALA A 13 13.52 -48.89 -14.39
N GLU A 14 12.44 -48.80 -15.14
CA GLU A 14 12.36 -47.81 -16.20
C GLU A 14 12.52 -46.45 -15.57
N PHE A 15 13.71 -45.88 -15.69
CA PHE A 15 13.93 -44.44 -15.50
C PHE A 15 13.13 -43.73 -16.57
N LEU A 16 11.89 -43.40 -16.25
CA LEU A 16 11.15 -42.35 -16.94
C LEU A 16 11.97 -41.09 -16.84
N THR A 17 12.81 -40.84 -17.81
CA THR A 17 13.36 -39.52 -18.09
C THR A 17 12.19 -38.60 -18.41
N PHE A 18 11.67 -37.95 -17.40
CA PHE A 18 10.72 -36.87 -17.58
C PHE A 18 11.49 -35.74 -18.26
N SER A 19 11.38 -35.72 -19.57
CA SER A 19 11.83 -34.59 -20.37
C SER A 19 10.99 -33.40 -19.97
N VAL A 20 11.50 -32.61 -19.01
CA VAL A 20 10.93 -31.33 -18.64
C VAL A 20 11.10 -30.42 -19.85
N THR A 21 10.06 -30.38 -20.68
CA THR A 21 9.91 -29.29 -21.63
C THR A 21 9.87 -28.01 -20.80
N CYS A 22 10.95 -27.25 -20.84
CA CYS A 22 11.06 -25.94 -20.19
C CYS A 22 10.07 -25.00 -20.89
N GLY A 23 8.80 -25.08 -20.48
CA GLY A 23 7.75 -24.20 -20.93
C GLY A 23 8.06 -22.77 -20.43
N LYS A 24 7.58 -21.78 -21.14
CA LYS A 24 7.75 -20.34 -20.78
C LYS A 24 7.36 -20.05 -19.33
N GLU A 25 6.45 -20.83 -18.76
CA GLU A 25 5.97 -20.74 -17.37
C GLU A 25 7.06 -21.09 -16.35
N ASN A 26 7.82 -22.16 -16.55
CA ASN A 26 8.93 -22.53 -15.66
C ASN A 26 10.06 -21.49 -15.68
N CYS A 27 10.30 -20.83 -16.80
CA CYS A 27 11.30 -19.78 -16.91
C CYS A 27 10.87 -18.49 -16.19
N ILE A 28 9.57 -18.19 -16.17
CA ILE A 28 9.00 -17.03 -15.45
C ILE A 28 9.07 -17.27 -13.94
N MET A 29 8.66 -18.44 -13.47
CA MET A 29 8.74 -18.84 -12.05
C MET A 29 10.17 -18.75 -11.52
N SER A 30 11.16 -19.32 -12.24
CA SER A 30 12.56 -19.27 -11.83
C SER A 30 13.10 -17.83 -11.66
N LYS A 31 12.78 -16.94 -12.60
CA LYS A 31 13.19 -15.53 -12.52
C LYS A 31 12.46 -14.75 -11.45
N TYR A 32 11.20 -15.08 -11.20
CA TYR A 32 10.41 -14.51 -10.12
C TYR A 32 10.99 -14.90 -8.77
N ASP A 33 11.22 -16.18 -8.52
CA ASP A 33 11.78 -16.69 -7.28
C ASP A 33 13.16 -16.08 -6.99
N GLU A 34 14.02 -16.02 -7.98
CA GLU A 34 15.37 -15.47 -7.86
C GLU A 34 15.39 -13.97 -7.53
N LYS A 35 14.54 -13.16 -8.20
CA LYS A 35 14.61 -11.70 -8.11
C LYS A 35 13.61 -11.08 -7.17
N ILE A 36 12.50 -11.72 -6.91
CA ILE A 36 11.38 -11.11 -6.18
C ILE A 36 11.17 -11.77 -4.84
N ARG A 37 10.95 -13.10 -4.81
CA ARG A 37 10.63 -13.80 -3.57
C ARG A 37 11.71 -13.63 -2.51
N ASN A 38 12.99 -13.68 -2.90
CA ASN A 38 14.12 -13.47 -2.00
C ASN A 38 14.27 -12.01 -1.53
N SER A 39 13.58 -11.07 -2.18
CA SER A 39 13.66 -9.62 -1.90
C SER A 39 12.44 -9.08 -1.14
N PHE A 40 11.52 -9.93 -0.65
CA PHE A 40 10.30 -9.48 0.04
C PHE A 40 10.61 -8.59 1.24
N GLU A 41 11.59 -8.96 2.07
CA GLU A 41 11.99 -8.16 3.21
C GLU A 41 12.62 -6.81 2.82
N GLU A 42 13.36 -6.78 1.73
CA GLU A 42 13.91 -5.52 1.21
C GLU A 42 12.81 -4.62 0.67
N ILE A 43 11.81 -5.18 0.01
CA ILE A 43 10.63 -4.45 -0.46
C ILE A 43 9.89 -3.83 0.73
N ARG A 44 9.60 -4.59 1.80
CA ARG A 44 8.98 -4.08 3.02
C ARG A 44 9.76 -2.89 3.60
N ARG A 45 11.06 -3.03 3.76
CA ARG A 45 11.92 -1.94 4.28
C ARG A 45 11.87 -0.69 3.41
N CYS A 46 11.81 -0.84 2.09
CA CYS A 46 11.70 0.29 1.18
C CYS A 46 10.36 1.02 1.35
N TYR A 47 9.25 0.31 1.49
CA TYR A 47 7.95 0.93 1.76
C TYR A 47 7.90 1.60 3.14
N GLN A 48 8.45 0.99 4.18
CA GLN A 48 8.58 1.58 5.51
C GLN A 48 9.45 2.86 5.52
N ALA A 49 10.45 2.91 4.65
CA ALA A 49 11.24 4.12 4.42
C ALA A 49 10.57 5.14 3.48
N LEU A 50 9.30 4.93 3.10
CA LEU A 50 8.52 5.76 2.17
C LEU A 50 9.24 5.99 0.83
N CYS A 51 10.03 4.99 0.38
CA CYS A 51 10.67 5.05 -0.93
C CYS A 51 9.62 4.99 -2.04
N PRO A 52 9.76 5.81 -3.10
CA PRO A 52 8.85 5.74 -4.25
C PRO A 52 9.00 4.38 -4.96
N GLU A 53 7.89 3.86 -5.48
CA GLU A 53 7.83 2.55 -6.14
C GLU A 53 8.80 2.42 -7.33
N SER A 54 9.10 3.55 -8.00
CA SER A 54 10.13 3.62 -9.05
C SER A 54 11.52 3.19 -8.56
N ASP A 55 11.87 3.55 -7.33
CA ASP A 55 13.16 3.22 -6.74
C ASP A 55 13.22 1.76 -6.30
N ILE A 56 12.10 1.23 -5.79
CA ILE A 56 11.96 -0.19 -5.48
C ILE A 56 12.15 -1.04 -6.75
N ILE A 57 11.47 -0.69 -7.83
CA ILE A 57 11.59 -1.36 -9.13
C ILE A 57 13.02 -1.31 -9.65
N ARG A 58 13.69 -0.17 -9.51
CA ARG A 58 15.10 0.01 -9.91
C ARG A 58 16.04 -0.87 -9.09
N LYS A 59 15.84 -0.96 -7.78
CA LYS A 59 16.63 -1.84 -6.89
C LYS A 59 16.46 -3.31 -7.24
N LEU A 60 15.24 -3.74 -7.57
CA LEU A 60 14.94 -5.10 -8.02
C LEU A 60 15.52 -5.42 -9.42
N GLY A 61 16.00 -4.41 -10.15
CA GLY A 61 16.58 -4.60 -11.50
C GLY A 61 15.57 -5.13 -12.52
N ILE A 62 14.30 -4.76 -12.39
CA ILE A 62 13.22 -5.17 -13.29
C ILE A 62 12.56 -3.95 -13.94
N SER A 63 11.81 -4.17 -15.02
CA SER A 63 11.01 -3.11 -15.62
C SER A 63 9.67 -2.93 -14.90
N ARG A 64 9.06 -1.75 -15.00
CA ARG A 64 7.70 -1.48 -14.50
C ARG A 64 6.69 -2.51 -15.02
N ARG A 65 6.75 -2.80 -16.32
CA ARG A 65 5.88 -3.80 -16.94
C ARG A 65 6.06 -5.20 -16.33
N THR A 66 7.29 -5.58 -15.99
CA THR A 66 7.58 -6.86 -15.34
C THR A 66 7.03 -6.89 -13.92
N PHE A 67 7.18 -5.79 -13.18
CA PHE A 67 6.64 -5.64 -11.83
C PHE A 67 5.11 -5.77 -11.82
N ASP A 68 4.42 -5.06 -12.71
CA ASP A 68 2.96 -5.11 -12.83
C ASP A 68 2.47 -6.51 -13.26
N ARG A 69 3.21 -7.18 -14.17
CA ARG A 69 2.94 -8.55 -14.54
C ARG A 69 3.04 -9.49 -13.35
N TYR A 70 4.14 -9.44 -12.59
CA TYR A 70 4.32 -10.29 -11.42
C TYR A 70 3.25 -10.06 -10.35
N ARG A 71 2.84 -8.82 -10.12
CA ARG A 71 1.74 -8.51 -9.22
C ARG A 71 0.42 -9.14 -9.67
N ASN A 72 0.18 -9.30 -10.97
CA ASN A 72 -1.03 -9.93 -11.49
C ASN A 72 -0.94 -11.46 -11.52
N GLU A 73 0.24 -12.02 -11.76
CA GLU A 73 0.45 -13.46 -11.89
C GLU A 73 0.64 -14.15 -10.53
N PHE A 74 1.25 -13.46 -9.54
CA PHE A 74 1.57 -14.03 -8.22
C PHE A 74 0.75 -13.40 -7.11
N PRO A 75 -0.28 -14.09 -6.58
CA PRO A 75 -1.16 -13.55 -5.53
C PRO A 75 -0.42 -13.18 -4.25
N GLU A 76 0.64 -13.93 -3.88
CA GLU A 76 1.48 -13.66 -2.72
C GLU A 76 2.22 -12.31 -2.83
N PHE A 77 2.73 -12.01 -4.04
CA PHE A 77 3.39 -10.74 -4.30
C PHE A 77 2.39 -9.58 -4.31
N LYS A 78 1.21 -9.80 -4.86
CA LYS A 78 0.13 -8.83 -4.81
C LYS A 78 -0.25 -8.48 -3.36
N ALA A 79 -0.48 -9.50 -2.54
CA ALA A 79 -0.84 -9.32 -1.14
C ALA A 79 0.25 -8.54 -0.38
N LEU A 80 1.53 -8.89 -0.59
CA LEU A 80 2.67 -8.18 0.00
C LEU A 80 2.67 -6.69 -0.40
N ILE A 81 2.50 -6.38 -1.68
CA ILE A 81 2.53 -5.00 -2.17
C ILE A 81 1.35 -4.19 -1.64
N ASP A 82 0.17 -4.79 -1.60
CA ASP A 82 -1.04 -4.11 -1.12
C ASP A 82 -0.91 -3.83 0.40
N GLU A 83 -0.45 -4.79 1.20
CA GLU A 83 -0.12 -4.62 2.63
C GLU A 83 0.91 -3.51 2.85
N CYS A 84 2.04 -3.57 2.14
CA CYS A 84 3.09 -2.56 2.26
C CYS A 84 2.62 -1.15 1.87
N ARG A 85 1.72 -1.02 0.89
CA ARG A 85 1.14 0.27 0.50
C ARG A 85 0.23 0.84 1.58
N GLU A 86 -0.59 0.01 2.20
CA GLU A 86 -1.45 0.44 3.31
C GLU A 86 -0.63 0.90 4.51
N GLU A 87 0.39 0.12 4.91
CA GLU A 87 1.33 0.50 5.97
C GLU A 87 2.06 1.81 5.66
N ALA A 88 2.59 1.96 4.44
CA ALA A 88 3.28 3.18 4.02
C ALA A 88 2.35 4.40 4.00
N ALA A 89 1.10 4.24 3.57
CA ALA A 89 0.11 5.31 3.60
C ALA A 89 -0.22 5.74 5.04
N ALA A 90 -0.36 4.79 5.96
CA ALA A 90 -0.57 5.08 7.38
C ALA A 90 0.62 5.83 7.99
N LEU A 91 1.85 5.36 7.74
CA LEU A 91 3.07 6.02 8.20
C LEU A 91 3.22 7.45 7.63
N ALA A 92 2.94 7.63 6.34
CA ALA A 92 2.99 8.95 5.71
C ALA A 92 1.97 9.91 6.33
N THR A 93 0.76 9.42 6.60
CA THR A 93 -0.29 10.21 7.26
C THR A 93 0.15 10.63 8.66
N GLU A 94 0.67 9.69 9.45
CA GLU A 94 1.18 9.97 10.80
C GLU A 94 2.30 11.01 10.79
N GLN A 95 3.24 10.91 9.86
CA GLN A 95 4.33 11.88 9.72
C GLN A 95 3.81 13.28 9.40
N VAL A 96 2.82 13.40 8.50
CA VAL A 96 2.20 14.69 8.15
C VAL A 96 1.42 15.25 9.33
N GLU A 97 0.64 14.42 10.06
CA GLU A 97 -0.08 14.85 11.26
C GLU A 97 0.87 15.35 12.35
N ASN A 98 1.98 14.65 12.59
CA ASN A 98 3.00 15.04 13.54
C ASN A 98 3.70 16.35 13.14
N ALA A 99 4.00 16.53 11.86
CA ALA A 99 4.58 17.77 11.34
C ALA A 99 3.60 18.94 11.46
N LEU A 100 2.32 18.71 11.17
CA LEU A 100 1.25 19.71 11.34
C LEU A 100 1.10 20.12 12.81
N LEU A 101 1.10 19.15 13.73
CA LEU A 101 1.02 19.41 15.17
C LEU A 101 2.24 20.21 15.65
N LYS A 102 3.45 19.83 15.27
CA LYS A 102 4.67 20.60 15.57
C LYS A 102 4.56 22.03 15.06
N ARG A 103 4.06 22.23 13.84
CA ARG A 103 3.86 23.57 13.27
C ARG A 103 2.80 24.37 13.99
N ALA A 104 1.71 23.73 14.42
CA ALA A 104 0.61 24.36 15.16
C ALA A 104 1.03 24.83 16.56
N THR A 105 1.88 24.05 17.24
CA THR A 105 2.31 24.34 18.62
C THR A 105 3.61 25.14 18.70
N GLY A 106 4.36 25.24 17.61
CA GLY A 106 5.73 25.73 17.59
C GLY A 106 6.74 24.67 18.04
N TYR A 107 7.98 24.82 17.64
CA TYR A 107 9.05 23.89 17.98
C TYR A 107 10.42 24.56 17.90
N ILE A 108 11.42 23.89 18.45
CA ILE A 108 12.81 24.29 18.30
C ILE A 108 13.39 23.43 17.16
N SER A 109 13.92 24.08 16.10
CA SER A 109 14.54 23.37 14.98
C SER A 109 15.79 22.64 15.44
N GLU A 110 15.98 21.42 14.95
CA GLU A 110 17.23 20.64 15.15
C GLU A 110 18.28 21.11 14.14
N GLY A 111 19.51 21.37 14.60
CA GLY A 111 20.63 21.81 13.76
C GLY A 111 21.76 22.38 14.60
N GLU A 112 22.86 22.80 13.95
CA GLU A 112 24.02 23.43 14.64
C GLU A 112 23.63 24.70 15.40
N GLU A 113 22.65 25.45 14.90
CA GLU A 113 22.06 26.60 15.58
C GLU A 113 20.55 26.35 15.76
N PRO A 114 20.10 25.90 16.95
CA PRO A 114 18.69 25.69 17.24
C PRO A 114 17.93 27.01 17.15
N LYS A 115 16.89 27.06 16.31
CA LYS A 115 16.02 28.24 16.16
C LYS A 115 14.62 27.94 16.66
N HIS A 116 14.06 28.84 17.44
CA HIS A 116 12.66 28.76 17.84
C HIS A 116 11.76 29.12 16.65
N VAL A 117 10.94 28.17 16.23
CA VAL A 117 9.89 28.35 15.22
C VAL A 117 8.58 28.62 15.97
N PRO A 118 8.01 29.82 15.87
CA PRO A 118 6.79 30.14 16.60
C PRO A 118 5.59 29.35 16.09
N PRO A 119 4.53 29.17 16.91
CA PRO A 119 3.29 28.54 16.51
C PRO A 119 2.65 29.24 15.30
N ASP A 120 2.02 28.43 14.45
CA ASP A 120 1.28 28.91 13.29
C ASP A 120 -0.22 28.79 13.53
N VAL A 121 -0.91 29.93 13.60
CA VAL A 121 -2.34 29.98 13.88
C VAL A 121 -3.16 29.27 12.82
N ARG A 122 -2.76 29.29 11.54
CA ARG A 122 -3.48 28.62 10.46
C ARG A 122 -3.39 27.10 10.61
N ALA A 123 -2.20 26.59 10.93
CA ALA A 123 -1.99 25.18 11.21
C ALA A 123 -2.80 24.72 12.42
N ALA A 124 -2.85 25.54 13.50
CA ALA A 124 -3.63 25.26 14.69
C ALA A 124 -5.14 25.22 14.41
N ILE A 125 -5.67 26.20 13.68
CA ILE A 125 -7.09 26.24 13.28
C ILE A 125 -7.42 25.02 12.41
N PHE A 126 -6.59 24.69 11.41
CA PHE A 126 -6.80 23.55 10.55
C PHE A 126 -6.85 22.25 11.36
N TYR A 127 -5.88 22.03 12.25
CA TYR A 127 -5.81 20.84 13.08
C TYR A 127 -7.04 20.71 13.99
N LEU A 128 -7.42 21.78 14.70
CA LEU A 128 -8.55 21.79 15.64
C LEU A 128 -9.89 21.55 14.92
N LYS A 129 -10.11 22.19 13.78
CA LYS A 129 -11.35 22.02 12.99
C LYS A 129 -11.54 20.60 12.47
N ASN A 130 -10.44 19.91 12.12
CA ASN A 130 -10.52 18.54 11.61
C ASN A 130 -10.56 17.50 12.73
N ARG A 131 -9.87 17.73 13.86
CA ARG A 131 -9.81 16.75 14.97
C ARG A 131 -10.98 16.88 15.95
N ARG A 132 -11.54 18.10 16.13
CA ARG A 132 -12.66 18.38 17.05
C ARG A 132 -13.70 19.30 16.39
N PRO A 133 -14.35 18.85 15.31
CA PRO A 133 -15.30 19.67 14.56
C PRO A 133 -16.50 20.14 15.41
N GLU A 134 -16.90 19.36 16.42
CA GLU A 134 -17.98 19.70 17.33
C GLU A 134 -17.68 20.95 18.16
N GLN A 135 -16.41 21.25 18.45
CA GLN A 135 -15.98 22.40 19.25
C GLN A 135 -15.48 23.58 18.40
N TRP A 136 -14.85 23.26 17.24
CA TRP A 136 -14.10 24.23 16.44
C TRP A 136 -14.63 24.42 15.02
N ARG A 137 -15.80 23.85 14.70
CA ARG A 137 -16.45 24.03 13.40
C ARG A 137 -16.90 25.47 13.21
N ASP A 138 -16.68 26.03 12.02
CA ASP A 138 -17.30 27.30 11.64
C ASP A 138 -18.82 27.11 11.60
N ARG A 139 -19.52 27.63 12.60
CA ARG A 139 -20.98 27.66 12.63
C ARG A 139 -21.43 28.78 11.69
N ARG A 140 -21.70 28.44 10.44
CA ARG A 140 -22.53 29.29 9.59
C ARG A 140 -23.99 28.83 9.81
N GLU A 141 -24.71 29.57 10.59
CA GLU A 141 -26.17 29.50 10.56
C GLU A 141 -26.62 30.08 9.23
N VAL A 142 -26.79 29.22 8.23
CA VAL A 142 -27.50 29.59 7.03
C VAL A 142 -28.98 29.52 7.43
N ALA A 143 -29.57 30.65 7.79
CA ALA A 143 -31.01 30.77 7.83
C ALA A 143 -31.52 30.52 6.41
N VAL A 144 -31.97 29.30 6.16
CA VAL A 144 -32.72 28.98 4.94
C VAL A 144 -34.07 29.66 5.12
N PRO A 145 -34.41 30.74 4.37
CA PRO A 145 -35.72 31.31 4.44
C PRO A 145 -36.72 30.20 4.05
N GLU A 146 -37.71 29.95 4.90
CA GLU A 146 -38.80 29.07 4.53
C GLU A 146 -39.49 29.66 3.30
N LEU A 147 -39.32 29.02 2.18
CA LEU A 147 -40.03 29.41 0.96
C LEU A 147 -41.52 29.17 1.21
N PRO A 148 -42.37 30.20 0.95
CA PRO A 148 -43.81 30.00 1.09
C PRO A 148 -44.25 28.87 0.18
N PRO A 149 -45.23 28.05 0.63
CA PRO A 149 -45.71 26.94 -0.18
C PRO A 149 -46.26 27.47 -1.52
N ILE A 150 -45.78 26.88 -2.61
CA ILE A 150 -46.25 27.19 -3.94
C ILE A 150 -47.73 26.76 -4.01
N ARG A 151 -48.63 27.72 -4.10
CA ARG A 151 -50.04 27.48 -4.34
C ARG A 151 -50.27 27.55 -5.84
N LEU A 152 -50.47 26.41 -6.47
CA LEU A 152 -50.90 26.35 -7.87
C LEU A 152 -52.36 26.84 -7.91
N THR A 153 -52.63 27.84 -8.75
CA THR A 153 -54.03 28.24 -9.05
C THR A 153 -54.63 27.23 -10.04
N VAL A 154 -55.93 27.09 -9.98
CA VAL A 154 -56.68 26.09 -10.82
C VAL A 154 -56.41 26.33 -12.31
N GLU A 155 -56.08 27.56 -12.70
CA GLU A 155 -55.78 27.94 -14.09
C GLU A 155 -54.45 27.39 -14.60
N GLU A 156 -53.50 27.10 -13.70
CA GLU A 156 -52.19 26.51 -14.07
C GLU A 156 -52.22 24.97 -14.11
N SER A 157 -53.31 24.37 -13.64
CA SER A 157 -53.47 22.90 -13.63
C SER A 157 -54.11 22.34 -14.90
N GLU A 158 -54.58 23.21 -15.82
CA GLU A 158 -55.20 22.82 -17.10
C GLU A 158 -54.27 22.94 -18.31
N LEU A 159 -52.96 23.25 -18.12
CA LEU A 159 -51.93 23.24 -19.16
C LEU A 159 -51.12 21.93 -19.09
#